data_cf05dbd2e6b2ab66c2e4951cb6a335be
#
_entry.id   cf05dbd2e6b2ab66c2e4951cb6a335be
#
_cell.length_a   1.000
_cell.length_b   1.000
_cell.length_c   1.000
_cell.angle_alpha   90.00
_cell.angle_beta   90.00
_cell.angle_gamma   90.00
#
_symmetry.space_group_name_H-M   'P 1'
#
loop_
_entity.id
_entity.type
_entity.pdbx_description
1 polymer ?
#
loop_
_entity_poly.entity_id
_entity_poly.type
_entity_poly.pdbx_seq_one_letter_code
_entity_poly.pdbx_strand_id
1 'polypeptide(L)'
;EKAKEIVIDNPNMIADMCDKIRPVRPDKCPPVIEHSDETLRQICHETAHRIYGPELPKIVSDRLETELNSIISNGYSVMYIIAQKLVDKSNEDGYLVGSRGSVGSSFAATMAHITEVNPLSPHYVCPKCYWYDFDSPEVKKYSGMAGCDMPPKKCPKCGTELNRMGFDIPFETFLGFNGDKEPDIDLNFSGEYQAKAHAY
;
A
#
# COMPACT_ATOMS: atom_id res chain seq x y z
N GLU A 1 49.49 -2.40 -26.95
CA GLU A 1 49.99 -1.66 -25.78
C GLU A 1 48.96 -0.63 -25.30
N LYS A 2 48.58 0.38 -26.11
CA LYS A 2 47.57 1.42 -25.72
C LYS A 2 46.23 0.85 -25.26
N ALA A 3 45.72 -0.22 -25.85
CA ALA A 3 44.45 -0.82 -25.43
C ALA A 3 44.53 -1.43 -24.02
N LYS A 4 45.65 -2.05 -23.68
CA LYS A 4 45.91 -2.59 -22.36
C LYS A 4 46.01 -1.47 -21.32
N GLU A 5 46.75 -0.43 -21.64
CA GLU A 5 46.89 0.76 -20.78
C GLU A 5 45.52 1.38 -20.47
N ILE A 6 44.67 1.59 -21.48
CA ILE A 6 43.37 2.25 -21.31
C ILE A 6 42.34 1.35 -20.57
N VAL A 7 42.33 0.04 -20.93
CA VAL A 7 41.23 -0.86 -20.45
C VAL A 7 41.62 -1.60 -19.16
N ILE A 8 42.91 -1.78 -18.87
CA ILE A 8 43.38 -2.55 -17.72
C ILE A 8 44.18 -1.69 -16.75
N ASP A 9 45.30 -1.10 -17.24
CA ASP A 9 46.28 -0.51 -16.33
C ASP A 9 45.71 0.78 -15.66
N ASN A 10 45.10 1.70 -16.41
CA ASN A 10 44.54 2.91 -15.89
C ASN A 10 43.30 2.69 -14.97
N PRO A 11 42.33 1.85 -15.31
CA PRO A 11 41.23 1.54 -14.37
C PRO A 11 41.72 0.91 -13.06
N ASN A 12 42.69 -0.02 -13.11
CA ASN A 12 43.26 -0.61 -11.91
C ASN A 12 44.02 0.43 -11.08
N MET A 13 44.78 1.29 -11.69
CA MET A 13 45.48 2.37 -11.02
C MET A 13 44.49 3.30 -10.30
N ILE A 14 43.38 3.65 -10.95
CA ILE A 14 42.32 4.50 -10.31
C ILE A 14 41.66 3.74 -9.16
N ALA A 15 41.38 2.45 -9.32
CA ALA A 15 40.79 1.64 -8.25
C ALA A 15 41.73 1.51 -7.04
N ASP A 16 43.04 1.40 -7.27
CA ASP A 16 44.06 1.34 -6.22
C ASP A 16 44.25 2.67 -5.47
N MET A 17 43.81 3.79 -6.08
CA MET A 17 43.79 5.10 -5.42
C MET A 17 42.56 5.28 -4.50
N CYS A 18 41.59 4.39 -4.55
CA CYS A 18 40.37 4.47 -3.75
C CYS A 18 40.53 3.75 -2.41
N ASP A 19 40.18 4.43 -1.31
CA ASP A 19 40.12 3.81 0.00
C ASP A 19 38.86 2.94 0.17
N LYS A 20 38.96 1.88 0.99
CA LYS A 20 37.81 1.08 1.40
C LYS A 20 37.00 1.85 2.44
N ILE A 21 36.08 2.66 1.99
CA ILE A 21 35.19 3.42 2.85
C ILE A 21 33.75 2.87 2.78
N ARG A 22 32.99 3.10 3.86
CA ARG A 22 31.55 2.94 3.86
C ARG A 22 30.92 4.33 3.74
N PRO A 23 30.49 4.76 2.53
CA PRO A 23 29.94 6.09 2.33
C PRO A 23 28.56 6.27 2.99
N VAL A 24 27.87 5.15 3.25
CA VAL A 24 26.57 5.11 3.91
C VAL A 24 26.70 4.44 5.28
N ARG A 25 26.03 4.98 6.28
CA ARG A 25 25.97 4.39 7.63
C ARG A 25 25.46 2.95 7.57
N PRO A 26 25.99 2.02 8.38
CA PRO A 26 25.49 0.64 8.43
C PRO A 26 24.08 0.56 9.04
N ASP A 27 23.75 1.49 9.94
CA ASP A 27 22.51 1.49 10.67
C ASP A 27 21.42 2.30 9.93
N LYS A 28 20.23 1.74 9.88
CA LYS A 28 19.03 2.44 9.40
C LYS A 28 18.61 3.49 10.42
N CYS A 29 18.13 4.63 9.96
CA CYS A 29 17.67 5.73 10.79
C CYS A 29 16.26 6.14 10.35
N PRO A 30 15.24 5.29 10.59
CA PRO A 30 13.88 5.68 10.30
C PRO A 30 13.49 6.90 11.15
N PRO A 31 12.65 7.81 10.63
CA PRO A 31 12.09 8.87 11.45
C PRO A 31 11.22 8.27 12.57
N VAL A 32 11.02 9.04 13.63
CA VAL A 32 10.15 8.66 14.75
C VAL A 32 8.95 9.59 14.74
N ILE A 33 7.76 9.01 14.67
CA ILE A 33 6.49 9.71 14.87
C ILE A 33 5.83 9.06 16.08
N GLU A 34 5.61 9.84 17.14
CA GLU A 34 4.94 9.35 18.34
C GLU A 34 3.55 8.81 18.01
N HIS A 35 3.16 7.71 18.63
CA HIS A 35 1.86 7.06 18.46
C HIS A 35 1.55 6.62 17.02
N SER A 36 2.57 6.39 16.19
CA SER A 36 2.35 5.97 14.79
C SER A 36 1.61 4.63 14.68
N ASP A 37 1.87 3.69 15.59
CA ASP A 37 1.25 2.37 15.61
C ASP A 37 -0.25 2.46 15.90
N GLU A 38 -0.61 3.18 16.97
CA GLU A 38 -1.99 3.40 17.38
C GLU A 38 -2.76 4.21 16.33
N THR A 39 -2.12 5.25 15.79
CA THR A 39 -2.71 6.10 14.76
C THR A 39 -3.01 5.32 13.48
N LEU A 40 -2.05 4.51 13.01
CA LEU A 40 -2.25 3.68 11.82
C LEU A 40 -3.39 2.69 12.04
N ARG A 41 -3.40 2.00 13.17
CA ARG A 41 -4.46 1.05 13.52
C ARG A 41 -5.82 1.73 13.56
N GLN A 42 -5.92 2.89 14.19
CA GLN A 42 -7.16 3.66 14.27
C GLN A 42 -7.67 4.05 12.88
N ILE A 43 -6.85 4.67 12.03
CA ILE A 43 -7.24 5.11 10.68
C ILE A 43 -7.74 3.92 9.87
N CYS A 44 -7.03 2.80 9.91
CA CYS A 44 -7.40 1.59 9.16
C CYS A 44 -8.74 1.02 9.62
N HIS A 45 -8.98 0.92 10.92
CA HIS A 45 -10.24 0.42 11.45
C HIS A 45 -11.42 1.38 11.16
N GLU A 46 -11.24 2.68 11.34
CA GLU A 46 -12.28 3.66 11.02
C GLU A 46 -12.69 3.59 9.55
N THR A 47 -11.72 3.46 8.65
CA THR A 47 -11.98 3.32 7.22
C THR A 47 -12.65 1.99 6.88
N ALA A 48 -12.20 0.89 7.48
CA ALA A 48 -12.82 -0.42 7.28
C ALA A 48 -14.29 -0.42 7.74
N HIS A 49 -14.57 0.15 8.92
CA HIS A 49 -15.94 0.27 9.41
C HIS A 49 -16.80 1.21 8.56
N ARG A 50 -16.22 2.26 8.01
CA ARG A 50 -16.93 3.17 7.08
C ARG A 50 -17.36 2.45 5.80
N ILE A 51 -16.55 1.50 5.31
CA ILE A 51 -16.82 0.78 4.05
C ILE A 51 -17.69 -0.45 4.29
N TYR A 52 -17.38 -1.26 5.30
CA TYR A 52 -17.99 -2.57 5.54
C TYR A 52 -19.00 -2.61 6.68
N GLY A 53 -19.13 -1.51 7.43
CA GLY A 53 -20.11 -1.37 8.52
C GLY A 53 -19.55 -1.72 9.90
N PRO A 54 -20.42 -1.66 10.94
CA PRO A 54 -20.01 -1.83 12.33
C PRO A 54 -19.50 -3.23 12.66
N GLU A 55 -19.97 -4.26 11.93
CA GLU A 55 -19.50 -5.63 12.05
C GLU A 55 -18.72 -5.98 10.78
N LEU A 56 -17.39 -6.07 10.88
CA LEU A 56 -16.55 -6.36 9.73
C LEU A 56 -16.72 -7.82 9.28
N PRO A 57 -16.80 -8.07 7.96
CA PRO A 57 -16.68 -9.42 7.44
C PRO A 57 -15.38 -10.08 7.91
N LYS A 58 -15.42 -11.37 8.24
CA LYS A 58 -14.25 -12.09 8.76
C LYS A 58 -13.02 -11.96 7.84
N ILE A 59 -13.21 -12.07 6.53
CA ILE A 59 -12.13 -11.92 5.53
C ILE A 59 -11.48 -10.53 5.60
N VAL A 60 -12.25 -9.47 5.88
CA VAL A 60 -11.77 -8.10 6.03
C VAL A 60 -10.98 -7.95 7.33
N SER A 61 -11.54 -8.39 8.46
CA SER A 61 -10.88 -8.28 9.77
C SER A 61 -9.62 -9.13 9.85
N ASP A 62 -9.66 -10.38 9.39
CA ASP A 62 -8.50 -11.27 9.41
C ASP A 62 -7.34 -10.70 8.58
N ARG A 63 -7.62 -10.21 7.36
CA ARG A 63 -6.63 -9.60 6.49
C ARG A 63 -6.04 -8.34 7.12
N LEU A 64 -6.89 -7.45 7.64
CA LEU A 64 -6.47 -6.20 8.25
C LEU A 64 -5.57 -6.42 9.47
N GLU A 65 -5.98 -7.31 10.38
CA GLU A 65 -5.19 -7.62 11.58
C GLU A 65 -3.86 -8.31 11.25
N THR A 66 -3.85 -9.21 10.28
CA THR A 66 -2.62 -9.87 9.83
C THR A 66 -1.62 -8.84 9.30
N GLU A 67 -2.07 -7.91 8.45
CA GLU A 67 -1.21 -6.88 7.90
C GLU A 67 -0.75 -5.87 8.96
N LEU A 68 -1.66 -5.33 9.78
CA LEU A 68 -1.31 -4.38 10.83
C LEU A 68 -0.33 -4.95 11.84
N ASN A 69 -0.52 -6.20 12.25
CA ASN A 69 0.42 -6.85 13.17
C ASN A 69 1.81 -7.02 12.54
N SER A 70 1.90 -7.37 11.26
CA SER A 70 3.16 -7.45 10.53
C SER A 70 3.84 -6.08 10.40
N ILE A 71 3.10 -5.05 10.00
CA ILE A 71 3.61 -3.68 9.82
C ILE A 71 4.13 -3.12 11.14
N ILE A 72 3.36 -3.24 12.22
CA ILE A 72 3.69 -2.72 13.55
C ILE A 72 4.88 -3.47 14.16
N SER A 73 4.87 -4.80 14.13
CA SER A 73 5.95 -5.62 14.72
C SER A 73 7.31 -5.40 14.05
N ASN A 74 7.31 -5.00 12.78
CA ASN A 74 8.52 -4.67 12.04
C ASN A 74 8.89 -3.17 12.07
N GLY A 75 8.11 -2.33 12.77
CA GLY A 75 8.39 -0.90 12.93
C GLY A 75 8.13 -0.05 11.68
N TYR A 76 7.24 -0.50 10.78
CA TYR A 76 6.96 0.16 9.51
C TYR A 76 5.81 1.16 9.57
N SER A 77 5.11 1.29 10.69
CA SER A 77 3.96 2.20 10.84
C SER A 77 4.27 3.63 10.45
N VAL A 78 5.46 4.11 10.80
CA VAL A 78 5.90 5.47 10.46
C VAL A 78 5.92 5.72 8.95
N MET A 79 6.34 4.73 8.16
CA MET A 79 6.36 4.83 6.70
C MET A 79 4.93 4.99 6.15
N TYR A 80 3.99 4.22 6.69
CA TYR A 80 2.57 4.32 6.32
C TYR A 80 1.98 5.68 6.71
N ILE A 81 2.27 6.18 7.92
CA ILE A 81 1.77 7.48 8.38
C ILE A 81 2.32 8.63 7.54
N ILE A 82 3.61 8.58 7.15
CA ILE A 82 4.19 9.58 6.26
C ILE A 82 3.48 9.55 4.89
N ALA A 83 3.34 8.37 4.30
CA ALA A 83 2.67 8.23 3.01
C ALA A 83 1.21 8.73 3.07
N GLN A 84 0.47 8.33 4.10
CA GLN A 84 -0.91 8.76 4.34
C GLN A 84 -1.02 10.29 4.43
N LYS A 85 -0.16 10.94 5.23
CA LYS A 85 -0.17 12.41 5.37
C LYS A 85 0.14 13.12 4.05
N LEU A 86 1.08 12.61 3.28
CA LEU A 86 1.43 13.17 1.96
C LEU A 86 0.25 13.07 0.98
N VAL A 87 -0.43 11.92 0.95
CA VAL A 87 -1.59 11.70 0.08
C VAL A 87 -2.75 12.60 0.50
N ASP A 88 -3.10 12.62 1.79
CA ASP A 88 -4.18 13.46 2.29
C ASP A 88 -3.91 14.93 2.03
N LYS A 89 -2.70 15.41 2.29
CA LYS A 89 -2.32 16.81 2.04
C LYS A 89 -2.43 17.19 0.56
N SER A 90 -2.02 16.32 -0.33
CA SER A 90 -2.14 16.56 -1.78
C SER A 90 -3.62 16.63 -2.21
N ASN A 91 -4.45 15.70 -1.71
CA ASN A 91 -5.88 15.67 -2.00
C ASN A 91 -6.62 16.90 -1.44
N GLU A 92 -6.29 17.33 -0.22
CA GLU A 92 -6.81 18.57 0.39
C GLU A 92 -6.50 19.81 -0.45
N ASP A 93 -5.29 19.86 -1.02
CA ASP A 93 -4.86 20.94 -1.90
C ASP A 93 -5.44 20.81 -3.34
N GLY A 94 -6.26 19.79 -3.60
CA GLY A 94 -6.95 19.58 -4.89
C GLY A 94 -6.14 18.82 -5.94
N TYR A 95 -5.05 18.16 -5.55
CA TYR A 95 -4.20 17.39 -6.45
C TYR A 95 -4.30 15.89 -6.16
N LEU A 96 -4.71 15.10 -7.15
CA LEU A 96 -4.80 13.65 -7.04
C LEU A 96 -3.40 13.02 -6.93
N VAL A 97 -3.31 11.97 -6.14
CA VAL A 97 -2.11 11.13 -5.99
C VAL A 97 -2.44 9.71 -6.44
N GLY A 98 -1.61 9.14 -7.28
CA GLY A 98 -1.69 7.73 -7.65
C GLY A 98 -0.61 6.92 -6.93
N SER A 99 -0.95 5.75 -6.43
CA SER A 99 0.04 4.78 -5.97
C SER A 99 0.59 3.95 -7.12
N ARG A 100 1.81 3.43 -6.97
CA ARG A 100 2.46 2.57 -7.96
C ARG A 100 3.16 1.40 -7.28
N GLY A 101 3.35 0.31 -8.01
CA GLY A 101 4.11 -0.84 -7.56
C GLY A 101 3.37 -1.73 -6.58
N SER A 102 4.11 -2.38 -5.68
CA SER A 102 3.58 -3.43 -4.81
C SER A 102 2.70 -2.95 -3.66
N VAL A 103 2.63 -1.64 -3.38
CA VAL A 103 1.78 -1.08 -2.31
C VAL A 103 0.29 -1.39 -2.50
N GLY A 104 -0.15 -1.57 -3.75
CA GLY A 104 -1.52 -2.01 -4.06
C GLY A 104 -1.89 -3.41 -3.56
N SER A 105 -0.94 -4.19 -3.05
CA SER A 105 -1.21 -5.47 -2.38
C SER A 105 -1.41 -5.36 -0.87
N SER A 106 -1.24 -4.17 -0.28
CA SER A 106 -1.49 -3.91 1.14
C SER A 106 -2.91 -3.40 1.38
N PHE A 107 -3.73 -4.19 2.06
CA PHE A 107 -5.07 -3.77 2.47
C PHE A 107 -5.01 -2.67 3.55
N ALA A 108 -4.01 -2.71 4.43
CA ALA A 108 -3.75 -1.64 5.38
C ALA A 108 -3.44 -0.32 4.67
N ALA A 109 -2.69 -0.34 3.54
CA ALA A 109 -2.45 0.86 2.75
C ALA A 109 -3.74 1.40 2.11
N THR A 110 -4.65 0.52 1.66
CA THR A 110 -5.98 0.92 1.17
C THR A 110 -6.79 1.57 2.29
N MET A 111 -6.82 0.97 3.47
CA MET A 111 -7.56 1.49 4.63
C MET A 111 -6.92 2.76 5.20
N ALA A 112 -5.62 2.97 5.01
CA ALA A 112 -4.91 4.21 5.37
C ALA A 112 -4.95 5.29 4.26
N HIS A 113 -5.76 5.14 3.21
CA HIS A 113 -5.91 6.07 2.09
C HIS A 113 -4.64 6.28 1.24
N ILE A 114 -3.66 5.40 1.35
CA ILE A 114 -2.40 5.51 0.58
C ILE A 114 -2.61 5.06 -0.86
N THR A 115 -3.48 4.07 -1.08
CA THR A 115 -3.83 3.53 -2.38
C THR A 115 -5.34 3.32 -2.52
N GLU A 116 -5.86 3.42 -3.73
CA GLU A 116 -7.25 3.09 -4.05
C GLU A 116 -7.45 1.60 -4.40
N VAL A 117 -6.37 0.85 -4.55
CA VAL A 117 -6.40 -0.56 -4.88
C VAL A 117 -6.83 -1.38 -3.66
N ASN A 118 -7.94 -2.09 -3.75
CA ASN A 118 -8.38 -3.03 -2.73
C ASN A 118 -7.88 -4.44 -3.07
N PRO A 119 -6.91 -5.00 -2.33
CA PRO A 119 -6.30 -6.29 -2.68
C PRO A 119 -7.12 -7.52 -2.28
N LEU A 120 -8.25 -7.35 -1.61
CA LEU A 120 -9.14 -8.47 -1.29
C LEU A 120 -9.65 -9.16 -2.55
N SER A 121 -10.17 -10.37 -2.40
CA SER A 121 -10.87 -11.06 -3.48
C SER A 121 -12.05 -10.22 -4.01
N PRO A 122 -12.45 -10.38 -5.29
CA PRO A 122 -13.60 -9.69 -5.85
C PRO A 122 -14.84 -9.87 -4.98
N HIS A 123 -15.55 -8.78 -4.71
CA HIS A 123 -16.74 -8.81 -3.86
C HIS A 123 -17.66 -7.63 -4.13
N TYR A 124 -18.92 -7.81 -3.74
CA TYR A 124 -19.88 -6.73 -3.65
C TYR A 124 -19.95 -6.17 -2.24
N VAL A 125 -20.11 -4.85 -2.12
CA VAL A 125 -20.44 -4.20 -0.85
C VAL A 125 -21.45 -3.09 -1.08
N CYS A 126 -22.45 -2.99 -0.22
CA CYS A 126 -23.47 -1.95 -0.30
C CYS A 126 -22.99 -0.69 0.44
N PRO A 127 -22.90 0.47 -0.23
CA PRO A 127 -22.46 1.71 0.42
C PRO A 127 -23.48 2.28 1.41
N LYS A 128 -24.73 1.75 1.44
CA LYS A 128 -25.80 2.27 2.31
C LYS A 128 -26.10 1.38 3.50
N CYS A 129 -26.19 0.07 3.33
CA CYS A 129 -26.59 -0.85 4.39
C CYS A 129 -25.52 -1.87 4.75
N TYR A 130 -24.33 -1.75 4.16
CA TYR A 130 -23.15 -2.61 4.41
C TYR A 130 -23.37 -4.09 4.13
N TRP A 131 -24.42 -4.44 3.37
CA TRP A 131 -24.56 -5.81 2.87
C TRP A 131 -23.37 -6.13 1.95
N TYR A 132 -22.80 -7.31 2.08
CA TYR A 132 -21.65 -7.76 1.30
C TYR A 132 -21.83 -9.18 0.77
N ASP A 133 -21.06 -9.53 -0.24
CA ASP A 133 -21.02 -10.86 -0.84
C ASP A 133 -19.61 -11.16 -1.35
N PHE A 134 -18.92 -12.08 -0.65
CA PHE A 134 -17.61 -12.62 -1.02
C PHE A 134 -17.71 -14.05 -1.54
N ASP A 135 -18.82 -14.75 -1.29
CA ASP A 135 -18.87 -16.20 -1.33
C ASP A 135 -19.85 -16.80 -2.31
N SER A 136 -20.76 -16.01 -2.88
CA SER A 136 -21.74 -16.55 -3.81
C SER A 136 -21.07 -17.20 -5.03
N PRO A 137 -21.71 -18.20 -5.65
CA PRO A 137 -21.19 -18.82 -6.87
C PRO A 137 -20.98 -17.82 -8.03
N GLU A 138 -21.71 -16.72 -8.03
CA GLU A 138 -21.56 -15.62 -8.98
C GLU A 138 -20.24 -14.90 -8.77
N VAL A 139 -19.92 -14.50 -7.52
CA VAL A 139 -18.69 -13.81 -7.16
C VAL A 139 -17.47 -14.70 -7.36
N LYS A 140 -17.54 -15.97 -6.95
CA LYS A 140 -16.43 -16.94 -7.10
C LYS A 140 -15.97 -17.19 -8.53
N LYS A 141 -16.78 -16.88 -9.52
CA LYS A 141 -16.37 -16.94 -10.95
C LYS A 141 -15.31 -15.90 -11.30
N TYR A 142 -15.18 -14.86 -10.48
CA TYR A 142 -14.24 -13.76 -10.69
C TYR A 142 -12.99 -13.85 -9.80
N SER A 143 -12.78 -14.99 -9.10
CA SER A 143 -11.54 -15.24 -8.37
C SER A 143 -10.33 -15.10 -9.29
N GLY A 144 -9.30 -14.36 -8.87
CA GLY A 144 -8.13 -14.02 -9.67
C GLY A 144 -8.38 -12.93 -10.74
N MET A 145 -9.57 -12.32 -10.76
CA MET A 145 -9.94 -11.22 -11.65
C MET A 145 -10.14 -9.93 -10.84
N ALA A 146 -10.60 -8.86 -11.49
CA ALA A 146 -10.93 -7.61 -10.81
C ALA A 146 -12.42 -7.50 -10.49
N GLY A 147 -12.74 -6.92 -9.31
CA GLY A 147 -14.12 -6.69 -8.92
C GLY A 147 -14.89 -5.82 -9.92
N CYS A 148 -14.22 -4.89 -10.61
CA CYS A 148 -14.83 -4.06 -11.65
C CYS A 148 -15.36 -4.88 -12.87
N ASP A 149 -14.83 -6.08 -13.07
CA ASP A 149 -15.30 -6.99 -14.15
C ASP A 149 -16.61 -7.69 -13.81
N MET A 150 -17.00 -7.67 -12.52
CA MET A 150 -18.29 -8.23 -12.11
C MET A 150 -19.46 -7.39 -12.66
N PRO A 151 -20.63 -8.01 -12.98
CA PRO A 151 -21.78 -7.28 -13.49
C PRO A 151 -22.33 -6.28 -12.45
N PRO A 152 -22.90 -5.14 -12.88
CA PRO A 152 -23.63 -4.24 -11.99
C PRO A 152 -24.78 -4.97 -11.29
N LYS A 153 -24.93 -4.75 -9.98
CA LYS A 153 -25.95 -5.43 -9.17
C LYS A 153 -26.54 -4.50 -8.13
N LYS A 154 -27.83 -4.63 -7.86
CA LYS A 154 -28.49 -3.90 -6.78
C LYS A 154 -28.48 -4.72 -5.50
N CYS A 155 -28.37 -4.02 -4.39
CA CYS A 155 -28.38 -4.61 -3.05
C CYS A 155 -29.73 -5.32 -2.81
N PRO A 156 -29.72 -6.61 -2.41
CA PRO A 156 -30.94 -7.36 -2.15
C PRO A 156 -31.68 -6.84 -0.91
N LYS A 157 -30.99 -6.11 0.00
CA LYS A 157 -31.61 -5.56 1.21
C LYS A 157 -32.26 -4.19 1.01
N CYS A 158 -31.61 -3.28 0.27
CA CYS A 158 -32.02 -1.89 0.20
C CYS A 158 -32.16 -1.33 -1.23
N GLY A 159 -31.87 -2.11 -2.26
CA GLY A 159 -32.01 -1.71 -3.67
C GLY A 159 -30.95 -0.74 -4.20
N THR A 160 -30.00 -0.28 -3.34
CA THR A 160 -28.91 0.60 -3.74
C THR A 160 -27.94 -0.15 -4.67
N GLU A 161 -27.33 0.54 -5.61
CA GLU A 161 -26.28 -0.04 -6.46
C GLU A 161 -25.09 -0.46 -5.60
N LEU A 162 -24.57 -1.66 -5.84
CA LEU A 162 -23.46 -2.23 -5.10
C LEU A 162 -22.13 -1.75 -5.65
N ASN A 163 -21.19 -1.42 -4.78
CA ASN A 163 -19.80 -1.28 -5.15
C ASN A 163 -19.21 -2.65 -5.50
N ARG A 164 -18.38 -2.68 -6.53
CA ARG A 164 -17.66 -3.86 -7.04
C ARG A 164 -16.19 -3.65 -6.75
N MET A 165 -15.66 -4.36 -5.75
CA MET A 165 -14.33 -4.14 -5.21
C MET A 165 -13.50 -5.42 -5.28
N GLY A 166 -12.19 -5.27 -5.11
CA GLY A 166 -11.24 -6.37 -5.00
C GLY A 166 -10.46 -6.65 -6.27
N PHE A 167 -9.16 -6.95 -6.10
CA PHE A 167 -8.23 -7.28 -7.18
C PHE A 167 -7.51 -8.62 -6.95
N ASP A 168 -7.86 -9.34 -5.87
CA ASP A 168 -7.31 -10.65 -5.50
C ASP A 168 -5.76 -10.70 -5.45
N ILE A 169 -5.16 -9.75 -4.74
CA ILE A 169 -3.71 -9.61 -4.66
C ILE A 169 -3.22 -10.11 -3.28
N PRO A 170 -2.30 -11.09 -3.24
CA PRO A 170 -1.74 -11.57 -1.97
C PRO A 170 -0.83 -10.53 -1.31
N PHE A 171 -0.92 -10.44 0.04
CA PHE A 171 -0.12 -9.49 0.84
C PHE A 171 1.39 -9.73 0.75
N GLU A 172 1.79 -10.98 0.59
CA GLU A 172 3.19 -11.40 0.46
C GLU A 172 3.91 -10.70 -0.71
N THR A 173 3.17 -10.20 -1.68
CA THR A 173 3.72 -9.39 -2.77
C THR A 173 4.38 -8.10 -2.27
N PHE A 174 3.90 -7.54 -1.15
CA PHE A 174 4.41 -6.28 -0.60
C PHE A 174 5.48 -6.49 0.47
N LEU A 175 5.16 -7.17 1.56
CA LEU A 175 6.08 -7.35 2.70
C LEU A 175 6.78 -8.72 2.75
N GLY A 176 6.60 -9.57 1.74
CA GLY A 176 7.16 -10.92 1.74
C GLY A 176 6.40 -11.90 2.63
N PHE A 177 6.77 -13.17 2.57
CA PHE A 177 6.11 -14.25 3.34
C PHE A 177 6.29 -14.13 4.86
N ASN A 178 7.39 -13.52 5.30
CA ASN A 178 7.69 -13.32 6.73
C ASN A 178 7.32 -11.92 7.20
N GLY A 179 6.83 -11.04 6.31
CA GLY A 179 6.55 -9.63 6.63
C GLY A 179 7.80 -8.78 6.92
N ASP A 180 8.98 -9.27 6.61
CA ASP A 180 10.29 -8.67 6.91
C ASP A 180 10.90 -7.87 5.75
N LYS A 181 10.28 -7.94 4.58
CA LYS A 181 10.64 -7.07 3.45
C LYS A 181 10.25 -5.63 3.76
N GLU A 182 11.18 -4.70 3.60
CA GLU A 182 10.89 -3.27 3.77
C GLU A 182 9.79 -2.81 2.79
N PRO A 183 8.82 -2.04 3.29
CA PRO A 183 7.79 -1.48 2.42
C PRO A 183 8.39 -0.45 1.46
N ASP A 184 8.07 -0.59 0.19
CA ASP A 184 8.41 0.34 -0.87
C ASP A 184 7.11 1.01 -1.35
N ILE A 185 6.84 2.21 -0.84
CA ILE A 185 5.61 2.95 -1.12
C ILE A 185 5.91 4.02 -2.16
N ASP A 186 5.58 3.71 -3.40
CA ASP A 186 5.70 4.63 -4.53
C ASP A 186 4.44 5.49 -4.70
N LEU A 187 4.59 6.80 -4.64
CA LEU A 187 3.51 7.77 -4.83
C LEU A 187 3.79 8.68 -6.02
N ASN A 188 2.82 8.79 -6.93
CA ASN A 188 2.88 9.66 -8.08
C ASN A 188 2.08 10.94 -7.81
N PHE A 189 2.77 12.03 -7.54
CA PHE A 189 2.18 13.37 -7.44
C PHE A 189 2.11 14.05 -8.80
N SER A 190 1.22 15.03 -8.96
CA SER A 190 1.25 15.87 -10.16
C SER A 190 2.57 16.65 -10.23
N GLY A 191 3.08 16.89 -11.44
CA GLY A 191 4.33 17.63 -11.61
C GLY A 191 4.31 19.04 -10.98
N GLU A 192 3.13 19.66 -10.91
CA GLU A 192 2.95 20.97 -10.28
C GLU A 192 3.00 20.91 -8.73
N TYR A 193 2.61 19.77 -8.16
CA TYR A 193 2.52 19.59 -6.70
C TYR A 193 3.75 18.94 -6.09
N GLN A 194 4.56 18.23 -6.87
CA GLN A 194 5.69 17.43 -6.38
C GLN A 194 6.64 18.24 -5.48
N ALA A 195 6.97 19.49 -5.86
CA ALA A 195 7.83 20.36 -5.05
C ALA A 195 7.22 20.70 -3.68
N LYS A 196 5.89 20.87 -3.62
CA LYS A 196 5.16 21.12 -2.37
C LYS A 196 5.13 19.85 -1.49
N ALA A 197 4.89 18.69 -2.09
CA ALA A 197 4.91 17.42 -1.36
C ALA A 197 6.28 17.13 -0.73
N HIS A 198 7.39 17.50 -1.42
CA HIS A 198 8.73 17.35 -0.87
C HIS A 198 9.06 18.34 0.26
N ALA A 199 8.37 19.47 0.30
CA ALA A 199 8.59 20.51 1.32
C ALA A 199 7.70 20.32 2.57
N TYR A 200 6.66 19.51 2.47
CA TYR A 200 5.73 19.20 3.55
C TYR A 200 6.30 18.19 4.53
#